data_93afa4c13332500d62c0541aff905d61
#
_entry.id   93afa4c13332500d62c0541aff905d61
#
_cell.length_a   1.000
_cell.length_b   1.000
_cell.length_c   1.000
_cell.angle_alpha   90.00
_cell.angle_beta   90.00
_cell.angle_gamma   90.00
#
_symmetry.space_group_name_H-M   'P 1'
#
loop_
_entity.id
_entity.type
_entity.pdbx_description
1 polymer ?
#
loop_
_entity_poly.entity_id
_entity_poly.type
_entity_poly.pdbx_seq_one_letter_code
_entity_poly.pdbx_strand_id
1 'polypeptide(L)'
;MCRLFGMSGGAHRVRATFWLLEAPDSLAAQSRREPDGTGVGCFDEHGRPLVYKQPLAAYEDKEFAQEARELCSRTFIAHIRYASTGAIAPQNTHPFEQHDRLFAHNGVIEDLPALERELGEQLSLVHGDTDSERYFALITREIERGGDIGRGIISAVEWVAEHLPVFAVNFV
;
A
#
# COMPACT_ATOMS: atom_id res chain seq x y z
N MET A 1 -0.01 2.12 15.17
CA MET A 1 0.19 1.08 14.12
C MET A 1 -0.74 1.38 12.95
N CYS A 2 -0.26 1.32 11.72
CA CYS A 2 -1.07 1.52 10.51
C CYS A 2 -2.30 0.59 10.44
N ARG A 3 -3.23 0.90 9.55
CA ARG A 3 -4.36 0.01 9.22
C ARG A 3 -4.32 -0.31 7.74
N LEU A 4 -4.58 -1.57 7.46
CA LEU A 4 -4.53 -2.14 6.13
C LEU A 4 -5.89 -2.75 5.81
N PHE A 5 -6.41 -2.46 4.63
CA PHE A 5 -7.68 -2.99 4.14
C PHE A 5 -7.50 -3.52 2.73
N GLY A 6 -7.97 -4.73 2.50
CA GLY A 6 -8.06 -5.34 1.18
C GLY A 6 -9.44 -5.93 0.96
N MET A 7 -10.04 -5.71 -0.22
CA MET A 7 -11.35 -6.25 -0.56
C MET A 7 -11.37 -6.71 -2.02
N SER A 8 -11.96 -7.89 -2.24
CA SER A 8 -12.26 -8.39 -3.58
C SER A 8 -13.76 -8.64 -3.72
N GLY A 9 -14.37 -8.05 -4.73
CA GLY A 9 -15.76 -8.33 -5.16
C GLY A 9 -15.87 -9.51 -6.14
N GLY A 10 -14.77 -10.23 -6.40
CA GLY A 10 -14.73 -11.29 -7.39
C GLY A 10 -15.06 -10.78 -8.79
N ALA A 11 -16.11 -11.33 -9.39
CA ALA A 11 -16.57 -10.91 -10.71
C ALA A 11 -17.36 -9.58 -10.71
N HIS A 12 -17.78 -9.09 -9.54
CA HIS A 12 -18.65 -7.94 -9.41
C HIS A 12 -17.87 -6.67 -9.07
N ARG A 13 -18.27 -5.56 -9.69
CA ARG A 13 -17.82 -4.24 -9.26
C ARG A 13 -18.68 -3.81 -8.07
N VAL A 14 -18.02 -3.41 -7.02
CA VAL A 14 -18.64 -3.03 -5.73
C VAL A 14 -18.10 -1.68 -5.26
N ARG A 15 -18.71 -1.13 -4.21
CA ARG A 15 -18.18 0.02 -3.48
C ARG A 15 -17.68 -0.42 -2.10
N ALA A 16 -16.61 0.20 -1.64
CA ALA A 16 -16.04 -0.06 -0.32
C ALA A 16 -16.58 0.89 0.77
N THR A 17 -17.58 1.73 0.45
CA THR A 17 -18.11 2.82 1.29
C THR A 17 -18.36 2.41 2.73
N PHE A 18 -19.04 1.27 2.93
CA PHE A 18 -19.35 0.78 4.28
C PHE A 18 -18.07 0.62 5.14
N TRP A 19 -17.08 -0.08 4.61
CA TRP A 19 -15.84 -0.37 5.33
C TRP A 19 -14.93 0.85 5.50
N LEU A 20 -14.96 1.75 4.53
CA LEU A 20 -14.12 2.95 4.55
C LEU A 20 -14.71 4.06 5.42
N LEU A 21 -16.06 4.23 5.46
CA LEU A 21 -16.71 5.38 6.08
C LEU A 21 -17.79 5.03 7.13
N GLU A 22 -18.61 3.99 6.92
CA GLU A 22 -19.89 3.84 7.61
C GLU A 22 -19.87 2.80 8.73
N ALA A 23 -19.00 1.81 8.66
CA ALA A 23 -18.86 0.82 9.73
C ALA A 23 -18.48 1.49 11.05
N PRO A 24 -18.94 0.98 12.20
CA PRO A 24 -18.59 1.54 13.52
C PRO A 24 -17.07 1.67 13.74
N ASP A 25 -16.29 0.75 13.16
CA ASP A 25 -14.82 0.77 13.16
C ASP A 25 -14.28 0.91 11.72
N SER A 26 -14.88 1.86 10.96
CA SER A 26 -14.44 2.17 9.59
C SER A 26 -13.01 2.70 9.58
N LEU A 27 -12.36 2.66 8.41
CA LEU A 27 -11.03 3.25 8.27
C LEU A 27 -11.01 4.73 8.69
N ALA A 28 -12.04 5.49 8.31
CA ALA A 28 -12.16 6.89 8.71
C ALA A 28 -12.24 7.04 10.25
N ALA A 29 -12.99 6.17 10.94
CA ALA A 29 -13.05 6.18 12.40
C ALA A 29 -11.69 5.83 13.03
N GLN A 30 -10.99 4.84 12.49
CA GLN A 30 -9.68 4.41 12.97
C GLN A 30 -8.60 5.46 12.75
N SER A 31 -8.69 6.28 11.68
CA SER A 31 -7.71 7.32 11.36
C SER A 31 -7.59 8.42 12.42
N ARG A 32 -8.53 8.51 13.38
CA ARG A 32 -8.39 9.38 14.55
C ARG A 32 -7.20 9.01 15.45
N ARG A 33 -6.74 7.77 15.37
CA ARG A 33 -5.59 7.27 16.13
C ARG A 33 -4.31 7.22 15.29
N GLU A 34 -4.46 7.16 13.98
CA GLU A 34 -3.36 7.09 13.00
C GLU A 34 -3.55 8.18 11.92
N PRO A 35 -3.20 9.46 12.23
CA PRO A 35 -3.61 10.59 11.40
C PRO A 35 -2.65 10.97 10.27
N ASP A 36 -1.54 10.24 10.08
CA ASP A 36 -0.38 10.72 9.30
C ASP A 36 -0.50 10.48 7.78
N GLY A 37 -1.63 9.96 7.34
CA GLY A 37 -1.91 9.77 5.92
C GLY A 37 -2.98 8.74 5.66
N THR A 38 -3.68 8.91 4.55
CA THR A 38 -4.75 8.04 4.09
C THR A 38 -4.63 7.83 2.59
N GLY A 39 -4.97 6.64 2.13
CA GLY A 39 -5.11 6.41 0.71
C GLY A 39 -5.97 5.19 0.38
N VAL A 40 -6.54 5.24 -0.81
CA VAL A 40 -7.30 4.17 -1.43
C VAL A 40 -6.78 3.91 -2.83
N GLY A 41 -6.67 2.64 -3.18
CA GLY A 41 -6.32 2.18 -4.51
C GLY A 41 -7.33 1.18 -5.02
N CYS A 42 -7.61 1.24 -6.30
CA CYS A 42 -8.49 0.31 -6.99
C CYS A 42 -8.13 0.24 -8.47
N PHE A 43 -8.90 -0.51 -9.27
CA PHE A 43 -8.72 -0.59 -10.71
C PHE A 43 -9.95 -0.08 -11.45
N ASP A 44 -9.72 0.65 -12.54
CA ASP A 44 -10.79 1.10 -13.43
C ASP A 44 -11.42 -0.07 -14.22
N GLU A 45 -12.32 0.23 -15.15
CA GLU A 45 -12.97 -0.76 -16.00
C GLU A 45 -12.03 -1.43 -17.01
N HIS A 46 -10.90 -0.80 -17.30
CA HIS A 46 -9.84 -1.31 -18.18
C HIS A 46 -8.71 -2.03 -17.45
N GLY A 47 -8.81 -2.14 -16.12
CA GLY A 47 -7.79 -2.78 -15.28
C GLY A 47 -6.60 -1.88 -14.96
N ARG A 48 -6.69 -0.56 -15.20
CA ARG A 48 -5.62 0.38 -14.86
C ARG A 48 -5.74 0.79 -13.40
N PRO A 49 -4.63 0.88 -12.67
CA PRO A 49 -4.63 1.30 -11.29
C PRO A 49 -5.07 2.77 -11.14
N LEU A 50 -5.86 3.02 -10.12
CA LEU A 50 -6.24 4.34 -9.65
C LEU A 50 -5.78 4.46 -8.21
N VAL A 51 -5.01 5.49 -7.91
CA VAL A 51 -4.46 5.77 -6.57
C VAL A 51 -4.83 7.17 -6.13
N TYR A 52 -5.49 7.25 -5.00
CA TYR A 52 -5.87 8.48 -4.33
C TYR A 52 -5.28 8.47 -2.93
N LYS A 53 -4.45 9.45 -2.58
CA LYS A 53 -3.76 9.48 -1.30
C LYS A 53 -3.38 10.88 -0.87
N GLN A 54 -3.55 11.15 0.42
CA GLN A 54 -3.23 12.42 1.05
C GLN A 54 -2.47 12.19 2.36
N PRO A 55 -1.55 13.08 2.75
CA PRO A 55 -0.88 13.04 4.05
C PRO A 55 -1.78 13.65 5.14
N LEU A 56 -3.04 13.19 5.19
CA LEU A 56 -4.10 13.63 6.10
C LEU A 56 -4.83 12.45 6.69
N ALA A 57 -5.43 12.65 7.85
CA ALA A 57 -6.31 11.65 8.45
C ALA A 57 -7.61 11.49 7.64
N ALA A 58 -8.06 10.25 7.43
CA ALA A 58 -9.26 9.95 6.64
C ALA A 58 -10.52 10.65 7.13
N TYR A 59 -10.67 10.88 8.46
CA TYR A 59 -11.83 11.54 9.02
C TYR A 59 -11.88 13.05 8.71
N GLU A 60 -10.77 13.66 8.31
CA GLU A 60 -10.67 15.07 7.90
C GLU A 60 -10.60 15.24 6.38
N ASP A 61 -10.26 14.16 5.66
CA ASP A 61 -10.05 14.17 4.23
C ASP A 61 -11.38 14.06 3.46
N LYS A 62 -11.80 15.19 2.89
CA LYS A 62 -13.04 15.26 2.10
C LYS A 62 -12.91 14.54 0.77
N GLU A 63 -11.71 14.51 0.18
CA GLU A 63 -11.46 13.81 -1.08
C GLU A 63 -11.57 12.31 -0.84
N PHE A 64 -10.92 11.77 0.19
CA PHE A 64 -11.10 10.37 0.59
C PHE A 64 -12.56 10.00 0.82
N ALA A 65 -13.33 10.88 1.49
CA ALA A 65 -14.74 10.63 1.75
C ALA A 65 -15.58 10.63 0.46
N GLN A 66 -15.22 11.41 -0.55
CA GLN A 66 -15.85 11.40 -1.87
C GLN A 66 -15.48 10.13 -2.62
N GLU A 67 -14.22 9.81 -2.72
CA GLU A 67 -13.70 8.63 -3.40
C GLU A 67 -14.30 7.34 -2.83
N ALA A 68 -14.36 7.23 -1.51
CA ALA A 68 -14.97 6.08 -0.82
C ALA A 68 -16.45 5.87 -1.16
N ARG A 69 -17.18 6.94 -1.59
CA ARG A 69 -18.58 6.85 -2.03
C ARG A 69 -18.73 6.58 -3.52
N GLU A 70 -17.82 7.10 -4.32
CA GLU A 70 -17.95 7.12 -5.79
C GLU A 70 -17.23 5.97 -6.47
N LEU A 71 -16.06 5.56 -5.95
CA LEU A 71 -15.26 4.51 -6.55
C LEU A 71 -16.02 3.19 -6.59
N CYS A 72 -15.99 2.57 -7.77
CA CYS A 72 -16.59 1.25 -8.02
C CYS A 72 -15.56 0.39 -8.74
N SER A 73 -15.16 -0.71 -8.10
CA SER A 73 -14.12 -1.61 -8.61
C SER A 73 -14.36 -3.05 -8.19
N ARG A 74 -13.63 -3.98 -8.80
CA ARG A 74 -13.59 -5.38 -8.36
C ARG A 74 -12.65 -5.60 -7.18
N THR A 75 -11.65 -4.73 -7.04
CA THR A 75 -10.62 -4.85 -6.01
C THR A 75 -10.32 -3.48 -5.42
N PHE A 76 -10.21 -3.43 -4.10
CA PHE A 76 -9.79 -2.25 -3.37
C PHE A 76 -8.67 -2.61 -2.42
N ILE A 77 -7.72 -1.70 -2.28
CA ILE A 77 -6.83 -1.64 -1.12
C ILE A 77 -6.94 -0.24 -0.50
N ALA A 78 -6.85 -0.15 0.81
CA ALA A 78 -6.79 1.13 1.49
C ALA A 78 -5.88 1.04 2.71
N HIS A 79 -5.32 2.18 3.10
CA HIS A 79 -4.35 2.24 4.17
C HIS A 79 -4.49 3.52 4.97
N ILE A 80 -4.38 3.39 6.29
CA ILE A 80 -4.24 4.49 7.24
C ILE A 80 -2.84 4.45 7.80
N ARG A 81 -2.11 5.54 7.64
CA ARG A 81 -0.70 5.65 8.02
C ARG A 81 -0.53 6.14 9.45
N TYR A 82 0.35 5.46 10.17
CA TYR A 82 1.07 5.98 11.33
C TYR A 82 2.55 6.04 10.95
N ALA A 83 3.10 7.25 10.84
CA ALA A 83 4.44 7.44 10.32
C ALA A 83 5.50 6.98 11.32
N SER A 84 6.12 5.84 11.06
CA SER A 84 7.32 5.37 11.76
C SER A 84 8.60 5.73 11.02
N THR A 85 8.52 5.83 9.68
CA THR A 85 9.63 6.16 8.79
C THR A 85 9.15 7.12 7.69
N GLY A 86 10.05 7.96 7.18
CA GLY A 86 9.77 8.93 6.13
C GLY A 86 8.90 10.12 6.57
N ALA A 87 8.99 11.22 5.85
CA ALA A 87 8.20 12.41 6.11
C ALA A 87 6.69 12.19 5.91
N ILE A 88 5.85 13.01 6.56
CA ILE A 88 4.41 13.06 6.28
C ILE A 88 4.23 13.78 4.93
N ALA A 89 4.12 13.00 3.86
CA ALA A 89 4.06 13.49 2.49
C ALA A 89 3.35 12.46 1.58
N PRO A 90 2.76 12.91 0.45
CA PRO A 90 2.02 12.03 -0.45
C PRO A 90 2.86 10.84 -0.98
N GLN A 91 4.13 11.07 -1.34
CA GLN A 91 5.02 10.01 -1.82
C GLN A 91 5.31 8.92 -0.80
N ASN A 92 5.14 9.22 0.50
CA ASN A 92 5.32 8.28 1.60
C ASN A 92 4.00 7.69 2.11
N THR A 93 2.89 7.99 1.45
CA THR A 93 1.55 7.50 1.80
C THR A 93 1.15 6.35 0.87
N HIS A 94 0.65 5.27 1.45
CA HIS A 94 0.12 4.12 0.70
C HIS A 94 -1.26 4.45 0.07
N PRO A 95 -1.70 3.70 -0.95
CA PRO A 95 -0.95 2.63 -1.61
C PRO A 95 0.12 3.17 -2.55
N PHE A 96 1.10 2.31 -2.83
CA PHE A 96 2.07 2.52 -3.91
C PHE A 96 1.59 1.83 -5.19
N GLU A 97 2.03 2.35 -6.32
CA GLU A 97 1.78 1.76 -7.65
C GLU A 97 3.12 1.55 -8.35
N GLN A 98 3.33 0.35 -8.89
CA GLN A 98 4.46 0.01 -9.75
C GLN A 98 4.01 -1.01 -10.79
N HIS A 99 4.23 -0.72 -12.05
CA HIS A 99 3.96 -1.63 -13.18
C HIS A 99 2.55 -2.24 -13.13
N ASP A 100 1.54 -1.36 -13.04
CA ASP A 100 0.11 -1.71 -12.97
C ASP A 100 -0.28 -2.58 -11.77
N ARG A 101 0.50 -2.56 -10.69
CA ARG A 101 0.22 -3.23 -9.42
C ARG A 101 0.06 -2.21 -8.31
N LEU A 102 -0.81 -2.54 -7.37
CA LEU A 102 -1.03 -1.75 -6.17
C LEU A 102 -0.48 -2.49 -4.95
N PHE A 103 0.07 -1.75 -4.01
CA PHE A 103 0.67 -2.32 -2.81
C PHE A 103 0.45 -1.44 -1.58
N ALA A 104 0.12 -2.08 -0.48
CA ALA A 104 0.13 -1.44 0.83
C ALA A 104 0.71 -2.39 1.88
N HIS A 105 1.50 -1.84 2.79
CA HIS A 105 2.25 -2.58 3.80
C HIS A 105 2.01 -2.00 5.19
N ASN A 106 1.84 -2.88 6.15
CA ASN A 106 1.83 -2.57 7.58
C ASN A 106 2.90 -3.43 8.28
N GLY A 107 4.03 -2.83 8.51
CA GLY A 107 5.19 -3.47 9.10
C GLY A 107 6.38 -2.51 9.14
N VAL A 108 7.53 -3.04 9.48
CA VAL A 108 8.81 -2.32 9.45
C VAL A 108 9.91 -3.29 8.99
N ILE A 109 10.66 -2.85 7.99
CA ILE A 109 11.88 -3.49 7.50
C ILE A 109 13.03 -2.53 7.78
N GLU A 110 14.01 -3.00 8.53
CA GLU A 110 15.19 -2.20 8.91
C GLU A 110 16.34 -2.42 7.92
N ASP A 111 17.46 -1.69 8.13
CA ASP A 111 18.63 -1.71 7.24
C ASP A 111 18.31 -1.38 5.78
N LEU A 112 17.64 -0.23 5.57
CA LEU A 112 17.36 0.26 4.22
C LEU A 112 18.59 0.32 3.30
N PRO A 113 19.80 0.69 3.77
CA PRO A 113 20.99 0.64 2.92
C PRO A 113 21.31 -0.75 2.36
N ALA A 114 21.02 -1.82 3.11
CA ALA A 114 21.20 -3.19 2.59
C ALA A 114 20.15 -3.52 1.52
N LEU A 115 18.88 -3.14 1.77
CA LEU A 115 17.81 -3.31 0.81
C LEU A 115 18.06 -2.49 -0.48
N GLU A 116 18.54 -1.26 -0.38
CA GLU A 116 18.88 -0.42 -1.53
C GLU A 116 20.02 -1.00 -2.36
N ARG A 117 21.05 -1.58 -1.71
CA ARG A 117 22.13 -2.29 -2.43
C ARG A 117 21.59 -3.50 -3.20
N GLU A 118 20.66 -4.24 -2.63
CA GLU A 118 20.02 -5.39 -3.26
C GLU A 118 19.15 -4.97 -4.45
N LEU A 119 18.40 -3.87 -4.31
CA LEU A 119 17.57 -3.34 -5.39
C LEU A 119 18.38 -2.93 -6.61
N GLY A 120 19.53 -2.32 -6.42
CA GLY A 120 20.36 -1.85 -7.54
C GLY A 120 19.59 -0.87 -8.43
N GLU A 121 19.44 -1.22 -9.72
CA GLU A 121 18.75 -0.36 -10.71
C GLU A 121 17.25 -0.20 -10.41
N GLN A 122 16.61 -1.16 -9.75
CA GLN A 122 15.21 -1.08 -9.37
C GLN A 122 14.93 -0.03 -8.30
N LEU A 123 15.96 0.57 -7.71
CA LEU A 123 15.79 1.73 -6.84
C LEU A 123 15.14 2.93 -7.58
N SER A 124 15.21 2.94 -8.91
CA SER A 124 14.50 3.92 -9.76
C SER A 124 12.97 3.87 -9.64
N LEU A 125 12.41 2.78 -9.11
CA LEU A 125 10.97 2.65 -8.82
C LEU A 125 10.56 3.30 -7.50
N VAL A 126 11.52 3.72 -6.68
CA VAL A 126 11.29 4.30 -5.35
C VAL A 126 11.33 5.82 -5.44
N HIS A 127 10.24 6.47 -5.04
CA HIS A 127 10.10 7.92 -5.09
C HIS A 127 10.06 8.58 -3.72
N GLY A 128 9.79 7.80 -2.68
CA GLY A 128 9.73 8.25 -1.29
C GLY A 128 10.85 7.67 -0.42
N ASP A 129 10.66 7.82 0.89
CA ASP A 129 11.67 7.49 1.90
C ASP A 129 11.34 6.21 2.69
N THR A 130 10.20 5.54 2.40
CA THR A 130 9.71 4.42 3.19
C THR A 130 10.38 3.09 2.85
N ASP A 131 10.50 2.23 3.84
CA ASP A 131 10.82 0.82 3.69
C ASP A 131 9.81 0.09 2.80
N SER A 132 8.54 0.44 2.94
CA SER A 132 7.42 -0.17 2.24
C SER A 132 7.52 -0.04 0.71
N GLU A 133 7.89 1.13 0.20
CA GLU A 133 8.04 1.33 -1.26
C GLU A 133 9.25 0.57 -1.79
N ARG A 134 10.35 0.50 -1.04
CA ARG A 134 11.53 -0.31 -1.36
C ARG A 134 11.20 -1.80 -1.38
N TYR A 135 10.43 -2.25 -0.41
CA TYR A 135 9.96 -3.64 -0.37
C TYR A 135 9.08 -3.97 -1.57
N PHE A 136 8.21 -3.06 -1.97
CA PHE A 136 7.42 -3.22 -3.18
C PHE A 136 8.29 -3.29 -4.44
N ALA A 137 9.34 -2.47 -4.52
CA ALA A 137 10.31 -2.54 -5.64
C ALA A 137 11.02 -3.90 -5.69
N LEU A 138 11.35 -4.50 -4.54
CA LEU A 138 11.89 -5.85 -4.47
C LEU A 138 10.89 -6.89 -4.99
N ILE A 139 9.65 -6.84 -4.52
CA ILE A 139 8.57 -7.73 -4.98
C ILE A 139 8.38 -7.58 -6.49
N THR A 140 8.31 -6.34 -7.00
CA THR A 140 8.15 -6.05 -8.44
C THR A 140 9.28 -6.67 -9.25
N ARG A 141 10.53 -6.51 -8.81
CA ARG A 141 11.70 -7.13 -9.45
C ARG A 141 11.60 -8.65 -9.52
N GLU A 142 11.25 -9.28 -8.41
CA GLU A 142 11.20 -10.75 -8.36
C GLU A 142 10.05 -11.31 -9.21
N ILE A 143 8.92 -10.60 -9.28
CA ILE A 143 7.84 -10.96 -10.20
C ILE A 143 8.31 -10.89 -11.66
N GLU A 144 9.02 -9.84 -12.04
CA GLU A 144 9.53 -9.66 -13.40
C GLU A 144 10.58 -10.71 -13.78
N ARG A 145 11.45 -11.06 -12.84
CA ARG A 145 12.46 -12.12 -13.03
C ARG A 145 11.83 -13.49 -13.22
N GLY A 146 10.80 -13.79 -12.44
CA GLY A 146 10.17 -15.11 -12.41
C GLY A 146 8.96 -15.26 -13.34
N GLY A 147 8.36 -14.17 -13.81
CA GLY A 147 7.14 -14.16 -14.64
C GLY A 147 5.88 -14.65 -13.89
N ASP A 148 5.95 -14.85 -12.59
CA ASP A 148 4.86 -15.34 -11.75
C ASP A 148 4.75 -14.51 -10.47
N ILE A 149 3.56 -13.98 -10.20
CA ILE A 149 3.31 -13.10 -9.06
C ILE A 149 3.55 -13.83 -7.72
N GLY A 150 3.03 -15.04 -7.57
CA GLY A 150 3.15 -15.78 -6.32
C GLY A 150 4.60 -16.14 -6.00
N ARG A 151 5.35 -16.60 -6.99
CA ARG A 151 6.78 -16.91 -6.83
C ARG A 151 7.60 -15.66 -6.53
N GLY A 152 7.34 -14.55 -7.23
CA GLY A 152 8.04 -13.30 -6.98
C GLY A 152 7.81 -12.78 -5.55
N ILE A 153 6.58 -12.87 -5.06
CA ILE A 153 6.27 -12.52 -3.67
C ILE A 153 7.04 -13.43 -2.69
N ILE A 154 7.01 -14.74 -2.89
CA ILE A 154 7.73 -15.71 -2.02
C ILE A 154 9.23 -15.38 -2.02
N SER A 155 9.85 -15.21 -3.18
CA SER A 155 11.27 -14.89 -3.27
C SER A 155 11.64 -13.60 -2.54
N ALA A 156 10.82 -12.55 -2.66
CA ALA A 156 11.05 -11.29 -1.97
C ALA A 156 10.89 -11.42 -0.44
N VAL A 157 9.88 -12.16 0.03
CA VAL A 157 9.65 -12.43 1.46
C VAL A 157 10.81 -13.21 2.06
N GLU A 158 11.25 -14.28 1.39
CA GLU A 158 12.38 -15.13 1.83
C GLU A 158 13.66 -14.31 1.89
N TRP A 159 13.95 -13.53 0.85
CA TRP A 159 15.15 -12.69 0.85
C TRP A 159 15.16 -11.70 2.02
N VAL A 160 14.04 -10.98 2.24
CA VAL A 160 13.92 -10.03 3.37
C VAL A 160 14.08 -10.75 4.71
N ALA A 161 13.43 -11.90 4.90
CA ALA A 161 13.50 -12.66 6.14
C ALA A 161 14.92 -13.20 6.46
N GLU A 162 15.71 -13.50 5.42
CA GLU A 162 17.06 -14.03 5.57
C GLU A 162 18.12 -12.95 5.78
N HIS A 163 17.90 -11.74 5.24
CA HIS A 163 18.96 -10.73 5.12
C HIS A 163 18.74 -9.46 5.93
N LEU A 164 17.50 -9.18 6.36
CA LEU A 164 17.17 -7.92 7.02
C LEU A 164 16.50 -8.15 8.38
N PRO A 165 16.70 -7.25 9.35
CA PRO A 165 15.87 -7.23 10.54
C PRO A 165 14.44 -6.81 10.18
N VAL A 166 13.46 -7.61 10.59
CA VAL A 166 12.04 -7.40 10.26
C VAL A 166 11.20 -7.43 11.52
N PHE A 167 10.36 -6.42 11.71
CA PHE A 167 9.36 -6.43 12.77
C PHE A 167 8.07 -7.12 12.31
N ALA A 168 7.57 -6.76 11.14
CA ALA A 168 6.40 -7.37 10.51
C ALA A 168 6.36 -7.05 9.01
N VAL A 169 5.72 -7.91 8.22
CA VAL A 169 5.53 -7.75 6.76
C VAL A 169 4.10 -8.10 6.35
N ASN A 170 3.10 -7.49 6.99
CA ASN A 170 1.71 -7.64 6.56
C ASN A 170 1.46 -6.74 5.34
N PHE A 171 1.01 -7.29 4.23
CA PHE A 171 0.75 -6.52 3.01
C PHE A 171 -0.43 -7.06 2.18
N VAL A 172 -0.91 -6.24 1.32
CA VAL A 172 -1.85 -6.56 0.25
C VAL A 172 -1.39 -5.93 -1.07
#